data_21f8df972cafca84995cb718055f8153
#
_entry.id   21f8df972cafca84995cb718055f8153
#
_cell.length_a   1.000
_cell.length_b   1.000
_cell.length_c   1.000
_cell.angle_alpha   90.00
_cell.angle_beta   90.00
_cell.angle_gamma   90.00
#
_symmetry.space_group_name_H-M   'P 1'
#
loop_
_entity.id
_entity.type
_entity.pdbx_description
1 polymer ?
#
loop_
_entity_poly.entity_id
_entity_poly.type
_entity_poly.pdbx_seq_one_letter_code
_entity_poly.pdbx_strand_id
1 'polypeptide(L)'
;MSAHKFNPENRKKLNSKERRKILPPDQVLMDIGIGAHTVWADIGCGTGFFTIPLAREAQQVYALDIRAEMLGDLTESLVPLEIHNVKVIQSEENHFPIEDQMIDGVLTSLVLHEVDQPIEFFRELNRILQSDGRLVVIEWAKVSTQIGPPLEHRLSIQQLDDWALSTGFIKEESWTWSENFIGIGYRKKG
;
A
#
# COMPACT_ATOMS: atom_id res chain seq x y z
N MET A 1 14.25 12.58 -12.75
CA MET A 1 13.10 12.45 -13.67
C MET A 1 11.87 12.48 -12.79
N SER A 2 10.85 13.29 -13.11
CA SER A 2 9.61 13.31 -12.31
C SER A 2 8.90 11.96 -12.43
N ALA A 3 8.46 11.39 -11.33
CA ALA A 3 7.70 10.14 -11.31
C ALA A 3 6.39 10.30 -12.10
N HIS A 4 5.97 9.23 -12.77
CA HIS A 4 4.71 9.23 -13.54
C HIS A 4 3.54 9.06 -12.56
N LYS A 5 2.85 10.14 -12.25
CA LYS A 5 1.71 10.13 -11.30
C LYS A 5 0.42 9.65 -11.97
N PHE A 6 -0.34 8.84 -11.23
CA PHE A 6 -1.64 8.32 -11.68
C PHE A 6 -2.62 9.45 -12.06
N ASN A 7 -3.33 9.28 -13.19
CA ASN A 7 -4.39 10.24 -13.59
C ASN A 7 -5.71 9.94 -12.85
N PRO A 8 -6.22 10.86 -12.00
CA PRO A 8 -7.45 10.67 -11.20
C PRO A 8 -8.69 10.37 -12.03
N GLU A 9 -8.75 10.77 -13.29
CA GLU A 9 -9.88 10.46 -14.18
C GLU A 9 -10.07 8.94 -14.38
N ASN A 10 -9.01 8.16 -14.22
CA ASN A 10 -9.03 6.71 -14.30
C ASN A 10 -9.39 6.00 -12.99
N ARG A 11 -9.74 6.73 -11.90
CA ARG A 11 -9.97 6.16 -10.56
C ARG A 11 -11.02 5.03 -10.52
N LYS A 12 -12.05 5.09 -11.36
CA LYS A 12 -13.05 4.02 -11.48
C LYS A 12 -12.47 2.66 -11.89
N LYS A 13 -11.31 2.66 -12.59
CA LYS A 13 -10.60 1.43 -12.99
C LYS A 13 -9.85 0.77 -11.83
N LEU A 14 -9.56 1.52 -10.76
CA LEU A 14 -8.82 1.01 -9.61
C LEU A 14 -9.55 -0.14 -8.90
N ASN A 15 -10.89 -0.13 -8.89
CA ASN A 15 -11.74 -1.17 -8.30
C ASN A 15 -12.39 -2.08 -9.36
N SER A 16 -11.83 -2.15 -10.59
CA SER A 16 -12.41 -2.93 -11.68
C SER A 16 -12.38 -4.44 -11.39
N LYS A 17 -13.33 -5.17 -11.98
CA LYS A 17 -13.39 -6.64 -11.90
C LYS A 17 -12.15 -7.28 -12.53
N GLU A 18 -11.58 -6.66 -13.56
CA GLU A 18 -10.37 -7.11 -14.25
C GLU A 18 -9.17 -7.06 -13.31
N ARG A 19 -8.98 -5.95 -12.58
CA ARG A 19 -7.90 -5.85 -11.57
C ARG A 19 -8.07 -6.89 -10.47
N ARG A 20 -9.29 -7.11 -9.97
CA ARG A 20 -9.56 -8.13 -8.94
C ARG A 20 -9.28 -9.56 -9.39
N LYS A 21 -9.34 -9.86 -10.70
CA LYS A 21 -8.98 -11.18 -11.23
C LYS A 21 -7.47 -11.43 -11.23
N ILE A 22 -6.67 -10.40 -11.50
CA ILE A 22 -5.21 -10.52 -11.62
C ILE A 22 -4.46 -10.18 -10.32
N LEU A 23 -5.12 -9.46 -9.40
CA LEU A 23 -4.64 -9.14 -8.05
C LEU A 23 -5.83 -9.27 -7.09
N PRO A 24 -6.23 -10.50 -6.70
CA PRO A 24 -7.39 -10.74 -5.84
C PRO A 24 -7.09 -10.29 -4.39
N PRO A 25 -7.70 -9.18 -3.89
CA PRO A 25 -7.26 -8.58 -2.65
C PRO A 25 -7.50 -9.48 -1.43
N ASP A 26 -8.58 -10.25 -1.38
CA ASP A 26 -8.86 -11.15 -0.27
C ASP A 26 -7.79 -12.25 -0.19
N GLN A 27 -7.38 -12.84 -1.33
CA GLN A 27 -6.30 -13.84 -1.36
C GLN A 27 -4.96 -13.23 -0.96
N VAL A 28 -4.65 -12.03 -1.45
CA VAL A 28 -3.43 -11.29 -1.10
C VAL A 28 -3.35 -11.07 0.41
N LEU A 29 -4.43 -10.61 1.06
CA LEU A 29 -4.45 -10.38 2.50
C LEU A 29 -4.37 -11.68 3.30
N MET A 30 -4.96 -12.78 2.79
CA MET A 30 -4.82 -14.10 3.39
C MET A 30 -3.35 -14.57 3.37
N ASP A 31 -2.66 -14.41 2.24
CA ASP A 31 -1.25 -14.78 2.09
C ASP A 31 -0.33 -13.92 2.98
N ILE A 32 -0.66 -12.63 3.14
CA ILE A 32 0.04 -11.72 4.05
C ILE A 32 -0.20 -12.11 5.52
N GLY A 33 -1.38 -12.60 5.86
CA GLY A 33 -1.75 -12.99 7.23
C GLY A 33 -2.03 -11.78 8.11
N ILE A 34 -3.20 -11.16 7.93
CA ILE A 34 -3.65 -10.03 8.76
C ILE A 34 -4.20 -10.55 10.09
N GLY A 35 -3.76 -9.98 11.19
CA GLY A 35 -4.25 -10.35 12.53
C GLY A 35 -5.50 -9.56 12.93
N ALA A 36 -6.51 -10.23 13.47
CA ALA A 36 -7.79 -9.62 13.84
C ALA A 36 -7.72 -8.52 14.93
N HIS A 37 -6.63 -8.47 15.69
CA HIS A 37 -6.40 -7.49 16.75
C HIS A 37 -5.32 -6.46 16.41
N THR A 38 -5.01 -6.32 15.12
CA THR A 38 -3.94 -5.43 14.64
C THR A 38 -4.49 -4.14 14.04
N VAL A 39 -3.68 -3.10 14.13
CA VAL A 39 -3.91 -1.78 13.53
C VAL A 39 -3.07 -1.67 12.26
N TRP A 40 -3.71 -1.45 11.13
CA TRP A 40 -3.02 -1.34 9.83
C TRP A 40 -3.16 0.05 9.23
N ALA A 41 -2.16 0.45 8.46
CA ALA A 41 -2.25 1.61 7.58
C ALA A 41 -2.18 1.15 6.11
N ASP A 42 -3.10 1.64 5.28
CA ASP A 42 -3.09 1.50 3.82
C ASP A 42 -2.63 2.85 3.25
N ILE A 43 -1.35 2.91 2.84
CA ILE A 43 -0.71 4.13 2.36
C ILE A 43 -0.79 4.20 0.83
N GLY A 44 -1.42 5.28 0.32
CA GLY A 44 -1.84 5.38 -1.08
C GLY A 44 -3.08 4.52 -1.33
N CYS A 45 -4.04 4.59 -0.43
CA CYS A 45 -5.23 3.72 -0.41
C CYS A 45 -6.14 3.87 -1.64
N GLY A 46 -6.02 4.98 -2.37
CA GLY A 46 -6.87 5.29 -3.51
C GLY A 46 -8.35 5.22 -3.14
N THR A 47 -9.12 4.52 -3.94
CA THR A 47 -10.56 4.31 -3.73
C THR A 47 -10.89 3.07 -2.89
N GLY A 48 -9.91 2.52 -2.15
CA GLY A 48 -10.12 1.47 -1.16
C GLY A 48 -10.03 0.03 -1.68
N PHE A 49 -9.23 -0.22 -2.73
CA PHE A 49 -9.08 -1.56 -3.30
C PHE A 49 -8.63 -2.59 -2.26
N PHE A 50 -7.64 -2.23 -1.42
CA PHE A 50 -7.19 -3.03 -0.30
C PHE A 50 -7.79 -2.59 1.04
N THR A 51 -8.10 -1.30 1.23
CA THR A 51 -8.68 -0.79 2.48
C THR A 51 -9.94 -1.54 2.90
N ILE A 52 -10.87 -1.75 1.97
CA ILE A 52 -12.16 -2.39 2.26
C ILE A 52 -12.00 -3.85 2.72
N PRO A 53 -11.26 -4.73 2.03
CA PRO A 53 -11.00 -6.07 2.52
C PRO A 53 -10.12 -6.09 3.77
N LEU A 54 -9.14 -5.20 3.90
CA LEU A 54 -8.28 -5.09 5.08
C LEU A 54 -9.10 -4.73 6.35
N ALA A 55 -10.11 -3.87 6.21
CA ALA A 55 -10.99 -3.49 7.32
C ALA A 55 -11.86 -4.64 7.84
N ARG A 56 -12.04 -5.71 7.09
CA ARG A 56 -12.78 -6.91 7.53
C ARG A 56 -11.92 -7.83 8.37
N GLU A 57 -10.60 -7.75 8.23
CA GLU A 57 -9.63 -8.62 8.90
C GLU A 57 -8.98 -7.92 10.10
N ALA A 58 -8.65 -6.63 10.00
CA ALA A 58 -7.96 -5.86 11.02
C ALA A 58 -8.92 -5.24 12.05
N GLN A 59 -8.40 -4.92 13.23
CA GLN A 59 -9.15 -4.20 14.26
C GLN A 59 -9.45 -2.75 13.82
N GLN A 60 -8.47 -2.08 13.24
CA GLN A 60 -8.57 -0.69 12.78
C GLN A 60 -7.71 -0.50 11.53
N VAL A 61 -8.20 0.27 10.57
CA VAL A 61 -7.43 0.67 9.39
C VAL A 61 -7.33 2.19 9.30
N TYR A 62 -6.13 2.68 9.07
CA TYR A 62 -5.84 4.05 8.68
C TYR A 62 -5.63 4.08 7.16
N ALA A 63 -6.53 4.72 6.44
CA ALA A 63 -6.49 4.80 4.98
C ALA A 63 -6.01 6.20 4.57
N LEU A 64 -4.81 6.27 3.99
CA LEU A 64 -4.16 7.53 3.62
C LEU A 64 -3.97 7.64 2.11
N ASP A 65 -4.28 8.82 1.58
CA ASP A 65 -3.95 9.19 0.21
C ASP A 65 -3.67 10.70 0.14
N ILE A 66 -2.88 11.12 -0.83
CA ILE A 66 -2.59 12.54 -1.08
C ILE A 66 -3.75 13.27 -1.76
N ARG A 67 -4.67 12.54 -2.37
CA ARG A 67 -5.76 13.05 -3.21
C ARG A 67 -7.09 12.96 -2.51
N ALA A 68 -7.69 14.12 -2.22
CA ALA A 68 -8.99 14.21 -1.56
C ALA A 68 -10.12 13.51 -2.34
N GLU A 69 -10.05 13.51 -3.69
CA GLU A 69 -11.06 12.85 -4.53
C GLU A 69 -11.08 11.33 -4.33
N MET A 70 -9.90 10.70 -4.13
CA MET A 70 -9.80 9.27 -3.85
C MET A 70 -10.43 8.95 -2.49
N LEU A 71 -10.15 9.76 -1.50
CA LEU A 71 -10.68 9.61 -0.14
C LEU A 71 -12.19 9.84 -0.09
N GLY A 72 -12.73 10.73 -0.93
CA GLY A 72 -14.17 10.92 -1.11
C GLY A 72 -14.84 9.64 -1.63
N ASP A 73 -14.33 9.09 -2.74
CA ASP A 73 -14.84 7.84 -3.33
C ASP A 73 -14.75 6.66 -2.34
N LEU A 74 -13.65 6.57 -1.55
CA LEU A 74 -13.50 5.57 -0.49
C LEU A 74 -14.58 5.75 0.58
N THR A 75 -14.73 6.96 1.12
CA THR A 75 -15.69 7.26 2.18
C THR A 75 -17.12 6.91 1.75
N GLU A 76 -17.49 7.26 0.53
CA GLU A 76 -18.81 6.90 -0.03
C GLU A 76 -18.98 5.37 -0.14
N SER A 77 -17.91 4.63 -0.43
CA SER A 77 -17.92 3.16 -0.56
C SER A 77 -18.05 2.44 0.79
N LEU A 78 -17.58 3.03 1.89
CA LEU A 78 -17.64 2.42 3.23
C LEU A 78 -19.06 2.41 3.81
N VAL A 79 -19.86 3.44 3.52
CA VAL A 79 -21.21 3.62 4.10
C VAL A 79 -22.14 2.44 3.80
N PRO A 80 -22.38 2.02 2.54
CA PRO A 80 -23.29 0.91 2.23
C PRO A 80 -22.76 -0.46 2.68
N LEU A 81 -21.47 -0.54 3.02
CA LEU A 81 -20.82 -1.77 3.52
C LEU A 81 -20.81 -1.85 5.04
N GLU A 82 -21.33 -0.82 5.73
CA GLU A 82 -21.37 -0.71 7.20
C GLU A 82 -19.97 -0.91 7.84
N ILE A 83 -18.91 -0.43 7.16
CA ILE A 83 -17.54 -0.49 7.66
C ILE A 83 -17.27 0.77 8.49
N HIS A 84 -17.01 0.59 9.79
CA HIS A 84 -16.85 1.66 10.77
C HIS A 84 -15.43 1.77 11.36
N ASN A 85 -14.57 0.80 11.07
CA ASN A 85 -13.20 0.71 11.60
C ASN A 85 -12.15 1.25 10.61
N VAL A 86 -12.52 2.17 9.72
CA VAL A 86 -11.60 2.86 8.81
C VAL A 86 -11.53 4.34 9.15
N LYS A 87 -10.33 4.85 9.39
CA LYS A 87 -10.04 6.28 9.50
C LYS A 87 -9.45 6.76 8.17
N VAL A 88 -10.20 7.57 7.45
CA VAL A 88 -9.79 8.14 6.16
C VAL A 88 -9.10 9.47 6.40
N ILE A 89 -7.85 9.61 5.94
CA ILE A 89 -6.99 10.74 6.25
C ILE A 89 -6.27 11.22 4.99
N GLN A 90 -6.34 12.50 4.69
CA GLN A 90 -5.49 13.09 3.66
C GLN A 90 -4.07 13.29 4.20
N SER A 91 -3.07 12.87 3.44
CA SER A 91 -1.66 12.99 3.79
C SER A 91 -0.87 13.76 2.73
N GLU A 92 0.37 14.08 3.06
CA GLU A 92 1.38 14.44 2.07
C GLU A 92 2.14 13.18 1.63
N GLU A 93 2.99 13.31 0.59
CA GLU A 93 3.75 12.17 0.05
C GLU A 93 4.66 11.53 1.11
N ASN A 94 5.34 12.34 1.91
CA ASN A 94 6.34 11.89 2.90
C ASN A 94 5.99 12.34 4.33
N HIS A 95 4.73 12.65 4.60
CA HIS A 95 4.27 12.99 5.94
C HIS A 95 2.88 12.40 6.19
N PHE A 96 2.81 11.48 7.15
CA PHE A 96 1.58 10.79 7.54
C PHE A 96 1.13 11.32 8.91
N PRO A 97 -0.08 11.92 9.04
CA PRO A 97 -0.59 12.44 10.31
C PRO A 97 -1.04 11.29 11.24
N ILE A 98 -0.10 10.43 11.57
CA ILE A 98 -0.21 9.29 12.49
C ILE A 98 0.92 9.43 13.50
N GLU A 99 0.66 9.09 14.76
CA GLU A 99 1.66 9.12 15.83
C GLU A 99 2.77 8.09 15.61
N ASP A 100 3.93 8.33 16.21
CA ASP A 100 5.06 7.40 16.15
C ASP A 100 4.69 6.06 16.77
N GLN A 101 5.14 4.97 16.14
CA GLN A 101 4.99 3.60 16.65
C GLN A 101 3.55 3.20 16.99
N MET A 102 2.59 3.67 16.21
CA MET A 102 1.16 3.41 16.43
C MET A 102 0.63 2.21 15.62
N ILE A 103 1.29 1.84 14.52
CA ILE A 103 0.79 0.92 13.51
C ILE A 103 1.50 -0.43 13.61
N ASP A 104 0.76 -1.54 13.66
CA ASP A 104 1.29 -2.91 13.64
C ASP A 104 1.74 -3.33 12.25
N GLY A 105 1.00 -2.93 11.21
CA GLY A 105 1.31 -3.23 9.83
C GLY A 105 0.97 -2.12 8.85
N VAL A 106 1.81 -1.93 7.87
CA VAL A 106 1.58 -1.02 6.73
C VAL A 106 1.48 -1.83 5.45
N LEU A 107 0.46 -1.53 4.67
CA LEU A 107 0.33 -1.94 3.28
C LEU A 107 0.50 -0.72 2.39
N THR A 108 1.31 -0.82 1.35
CA THR A 108 1.38 0.14 0.26
C THR A 108 1.35 -0.61 -1.07
N SER A 109 0.40 -0.27 -1.94
CA SER A 109 0.14 -1.03 -3.16
C SER A 109 0.11 -0.15 -4.39
N LEU A 110 1.08 -0.36 -5.29
CA LEU A 110 1.23 0.37 -6.56
C LEU A 110 1.39 1.88 -6.36
N VAL A 111 2.20 2.27 -5.39
CA VAL A 111 2.46 3.66 -4.98
C VAL A 111 3.92 4.06 -5.20
N LEU A 112 4.87 3.19 -4.83
CA LEU A 112 6.28 3.56 -4.73
C LEU A 112 6.92 4.00 -6.07
N HIS A 113 6.39 3.51 -7.19
CA HIS A 113 6.84 3.95 -8.52
C HIS A 113 6.40 5.39 -8.87
N GLU A 114 5.50 5.99 -8.06
CA GLU A 114 5.03 7.37 -8.19
C GLU A 114 5.68 8.33 -7.17
N VAL A 115 6.46 7.80 -6.22
CA VAL A 115 7.07 8.57 -5.12
C VAL A 115 8.34 9.28 -5.60
N ASP A 116 8.41 10.60 -5.37
CA ASP A 116 9.55 11.41 -5.77
C ASP A 116 10.76 11.25 -4.82
N GLN A 117 10.51 10.98 -3.51
CA GLN A 117 11.53 10.86 -2.47
C GLN A 117 11.38 9.53 -1.69
N PRO A 118 11.72 8.38 -2.29
CA PRO A 118 11.43 7.07 -1.69
C PRO A 118 12.11 6.83 -0.34
N ILE A 119 13.30 7.35 -0.11
CA ILE A 119 13.98 7.21 1.19
C ILE A 119 13.22 7.93 2.31
N GLU A 120 12.72 9.14 2.06
CA GLU A 120 11.91 9.87 3.04
C GLU A 120 10.57 9.19 3.28
N PHE A 121 9.96 8.65 2.21
CA PHE A 121 8.75 7.84 2.32
C PHE A 121 8.97 6.62 3.23
N PHE A 122 10.03 5.85 3.02
CA PHE A 122 10.36 4.70 3.87
C PHE A 122 10.70 5.08 5.31
N ARG A 123 11.34 6.24 5.54
CA ARG A 123 11.57 6.76 6.90
C ARG A 123 10.28 7.05 7.63
N GLU A 124 9.31 7.61 6.91
CA GLU A 124 7.99 7.93 7.47
C GLU A 124 7.18 6.65 7.76
N LEU A 125 7.26 5.64 6.89
CA LEU A 125 6.72 4.30 7.16
C LEU A 125 7.35 3.69 8.42
N ASN A 126 8.67 3.81 8.56
CA ASN A 126 9.38 3.33 9.74
C ASN A 126 8.93 4.07 11.02
N ARG A 127 8.74 5.40 10.96
CA ARG A 127 8.31 6.20 12.10
C ARG A 127 6.96 5.74 12.67
N ILE A 128 5.97 5.53 11.80
CA ILE A 128 4.61 5.17 12.24
C ILE A 128 4.48 3.71 12.70
N LEU A 129 5.34 2.81 12.21
CA LEU A 129 5.34 1.39 12.60
C LEU A 129 5.88 1.20 14.01
N GLN A 130 5.25 0.32 14.78
CA GLN A 130 5.77 -0.20 16.05
C GLN A 130 7.09 -0.94 15.84
N SER A 131 7.83 -1.19 16.92
CA SER A 131 8.96 -2.12 16.90
C SER A 131 8.47 -3.49 16.44
N ASP A 132 9.23 -4.13 15.54
CA ASP A 132 8.85 -5.39 14.88
C ASP A 132 7.59 -5.29 14.01
N GLY A 133 7.09 -4.08 13.73
CA GLY A 133 5.97 -3.85 12.82
C GLY A 133 6.28 -4.29 11.37
N ARG A 134 5.24 -4.70 10.66
CA ARG A 134 5.36 -5.25 9.30
C ARG A 134 5.08 -4.19 8.25
N LEU A 135 5.91 -4.14 7.22
CA LEU A 135 5.67 -3.38 5.99
C LEU A 135 5.47 -4.35 4.83
N VAL A 136 4.35 -4.24 4.13
CA VAL A 136 4.08 -4.98 2.90
C VAL A 136 4.02 -4.01 1.74
N VAL A 137 4.87 -4.24 0.76
CA VAL A 137 4.94 -3.49 -0.49
C VAL A 137 4.43 -4.37 -1.61
N ILE A 138 3.42 -3.89 -2.35
CA ILE A 138 2.94 -4.53 -3.59
C ILE A 138 3.28 -3.61 -4.76
N GLU A 139 3.97 -4.14 -5.77
CA GLU A 139 4.38 -3.36 -6.94
C GLU A 139 4.25 -4.13 -8.24
N TRP A 140 4.30 -3.38 -9.35
CA TRP A 140 4.36 -3.95 -10.68
C TRP A 140 5.65 -4.75 -10.85
N ALA A 141 5.53 -5.99 -11.28
CA ALA A 141 6.70 -6.79 -11.65
C ALA A 141 7.50 -6.08 -12.76
N LYS A 142 8.82 -6.01 -12.62
CA LYS A 142 9.69 -5.36 -13.62
C LYS A 142 9.94 -6.27 -14.83
N VAL A 143 8.85 -6.66 -15.48
CA VAL A 143 8.81 -7.47 -16.70
C VAL A 143 7.90 -6.79 -17.73
N SER A 144 8.11 -7.08 -19.01
CA SER A 144 7.27 -6.53 -20.08
C SER A 144 5.89 -7.19 -20.04
N THR A 145 4.85 -6.39 -19.79
CA THR A 145 3.45 -6.82 -19.76
C THR A 145 2.57 -5.87 -20.56
N GLN A 146 1.36 -6.33 -20.91
CA GLN A 146 0.41 -5.52 -21.69
C GLN A 146 -0.30 -4.44 -20.86
N ILE A 147 -0.15 -4.46 -19.52
CA ILE A 147 -0.84 -3.57 -18.59
C ILE A 147 0.17 -2.92 -17.65
N GLY A 148 -0.24 -1.81 -17.00
CA GLY A 148 0.57 -1.09 -16.03
C GLY A 148 1.44 0.00 -16.65
N PRO A 149 2.31 0.63 -15.83
CA PRO A 149 3.21 1.67 -16.30
C PRO A 149 4.30 1.11 -17.23
N PRO A 150 4.94 1.94 -18.05
CA PRO A 150 6.10 1.56 -18.84
C PRO A 150 7.18 0.87 -18.00
N LEU A 151 7.93 -0.05 -18.62
CA LEU A 151 8.93 -0.87 -17.91
C LEU A 151 10.00 -0.06 -17.19
N GLU A 152 10.39 1.08 -17.75
CA GLU A 152 11.35 2.03 -17.18
C GLU A 152 10.86 2.69 -15.89
N HIS A 153 9.54 2.77 -15.67
CA HIS A 153 8.94 3.32 -14.46
C HIS A 153 8.70 2.27 -13.39
N ARG A 154 8.89 0.98 -13.70
CA ARG A 154 8.73 -0.10 -12.72
C ARG A 154 9.97 -0.27 -11.87
N LEU A 155 9.77 -0.50 -10.59
CA LEU A 155 10.84 -0.69 -9.63
C LEU A 155 11.36 -2.14 -9.68
N SER A 156 12.67 -2.30 -9.52
CA SER A 156 13.24 -3.63 -9.29
C SER A 156 13.12 -4.00 -7.80
N ILE A 157 13.11 -5.30 -7.52
CA ILE A 157 13.17 -5.81 -6.14
C ILE A 157 14.41 -5.24 -5.43
N GLN A 158 15.55 -5.18 -6.11
CA GLN A 158 16.79 -4.65 -5.53
C GLN A 158 16.64 -3.18 -5.10
N GLN A 159 15.98 -2.33 -5.90
CA GLN A 159 15.73 -0.93 -5.51
C GLN A 159 14.86 -0.84 -4.25
N LEU A 160 13.80 -1.65 -4.16
CA LEU A 160 12.92 -1.70 -2.99
C LEU A 160 13.68 -2.19 -1.75
N ASP A 161 14.48 -3.24 -1.89
CA ASP A 161 15.30 -3.81 -0.82
C ASP A 161 16.36 -2.81 -0.33
N ASP A 162 17.02 -2.06 -1.22
CA ASP A 162 18.02 -1.04 -0.87
C ASP A 162 17.38 0.12 -0.07
N TRP A 163 16.22 0.60 -0.49
CA TRP A 163 15.49 1.65 0.23
C TRP A 163 15.03 1.17 1.61
N ALA A 164 14.44 -0.01 1.68
CA ALA A 164 13.98 -0.61 2.93
C ALA A 164 15.15 -0.83 3.91
N LEU A 165 16.25 -1.44 3.45
CA LEU A 165 17.42 -1.72 4.29
C LEU A 165 18.06 -0.43 4.83
N SER A 166 18.18 0.60 3.99
CA SER A 166 18.78 1.89 4.37
C SER A 166 17.95 2.67 5.39
N THR A 167 16.68 2.31 5.57
CA THR A 167 15.73 2.98 6.46
C THR A 167 15.28 2.12 7.65
N GLY A 168 16.01 1.03 7.94
CA GLY A 168 15.81 0.24 9.15
C GLY A 168 14.84 -0.93 9.01
N PHE A 169 14.61 -1.42 7.81
CA PHE A 169 13.82 -2.63 7.57
C PHE A 169 14.70 -3.84 7.24
N ILE A 170 14.16 -5.03 7.48
CA ILE A 170 14.74 -6.32 7.07
C ILE A 170 13.70 -7.04 6.23
N LYS A 171 14.10 -7.55 5.07
CA LYS A 171 13.24 -8.38 4.23
C LYS A 171 13.00 -9.73 4.89
N GLU A 172 11.74 -10.18 4.90
CA GLU A 172 11.34 -11.49 5.44
C GLU A 172 10.70 -12.37 4.39
N GLU A 173 9.80 -11.82 3.58
CA GLU A 173 8.95 -12.60 2.70
C GLU A 173 8.87 -11.97 1.31
N SER A 174 8.46 -12.77 0.34
CA SER A 174 8.11 -12.28 -0.99
C SER A 174 7.02 -13.15 -1.61
N TRP A 175 6.11 -12.50 -2.36
CA TRP A 175 5.00 -13.15 -3.04
C TRP A 175 4.97 -12.77 -4.51
N THR A 176 4.37 -13.65 -5.32
CA THR A 176 4.05 -13.37 -6.72
C THR A 176 2.60 -13.78 -6.94
N TRP A 177 1.70 -12.80 -7.13
CA TRP A 177 0.27 -13.06 -7.31
C TRP A 177 -0.17 -13.16 -8.77
N SER A 178 0.68 -12.81 -9.69
CA SER A 178 0.58 -13.04 -11.13
C SER A 178 1.88 -12.65 -11.81
N GLU A 179 1.97 -12.80 -13.11
CA GLU A 179 3.10 -12.26 -13.87
C GLU A 179 3.25 -10.72 -13.77
N ASN A 180 2.18 -10.03 -13.34
CA ASN A 180 2.13 -8.57 -13.31
C ASN A 180 2.56 -7.95 -11.96
N PHE A 181 2.45 -8.68 -10.85
CA PHE A 181 2.60 -8.13 -9.52
C PHE A 181 3.52 -8.94 -8.63
N ILE A 182 4.35 -8.23 -7.87
CA ILE A 182 5.18 -8.77 -6.80
C ILE A 182 4.75 -8.18 -5.47
N GLY A 183 4.93 -8.94 -4.40
CA GLY A 183 4.81 -8.47 -3.04
C GLY A 183 6.09 -8.75 -2.26
N ILE A 184 6.46 -7.83 -1.38
CA ILE A 184 7.61 -7.98 -0.50
C ILE A 184 7.19 -7.60 0.92
N GLY A 185 7.45 -8.50 1.85
CA GLY A 185 7.28 -8.29 3.28
C GLY A 185 8.59 -7.90 3.92
N TYR A 186 8.56 -6.82 4.67
CA TYR A 186 9.66 -6.34 5.49
C TYR A 186 9.22 -6.25 6.94
N ARG A 187 10.19 -6.38 7.87
CA ARG A 187 10.03 -6.11 9.29
C ARG A 187 10.86 -4.91 9.68
N LYS A 188 10.30 -4.01 10.50
CA LYS A 188 11.04 -2.93 11.13
C LYS A 188 12.03 -3.54 12.14
N LYS A 189 13.30 -3.11 12.09
CA LYS A 189 14.29 -3.44 13.12
C LYS A 189 13.87 -2.83 14.44
N GLY A 190 13.89 -3.64 15.49
CA GLY A 190 13.70 -3.18 16.87
C GLY A 190 14.79 -2.25 17.36
#